data_b7c5a02b41b50abf471618c7477016fb
#
_entry.id   b7c5a02b41b50abf471618c7477016fb
#
_cell.length_a   1.000
_cell.length_b   1.000
_cell.length_c   1.000
_cell.angle_alpha   90.00
_cell.angle_beta   90.00
_cell.angle_gamma   90.00
#
_symmetry.space_group_name_H-M   'P 1'
#
loop_
_entity.id
_entity.type
_entity.pdbx_description
1 polymer ?
#
loop_
_entity_poly.entity_id
_entity_poly.type
_entity_poly.pdbx_seq_one_letter_code
_entity_poly.pdbx_strand_id
1 'polypeptide(L)'
;RAASPAAGAQSVTRAIADEVRNVPFPFNESERSQQMQWHYNNTGNIFAQTSQLGADANVYAAWQLSTGNPDVIVAVVDQGVKYDHEDLAANMWVNEAELNGTPGVDDDGNGYVDDIYGYNFTKETGELDFSAALMHGTHVAGTIAAVNNNGVGVCGIAGGSGRGAGVKIMSC
;
A
#
# COMPACT_ATOMS: atom_id res chain seq x y z
N ARG A 1 -36.61 -20.73 12.79
CA ARG A 1 -35.87 -19.80 13.68
C ARG A 1 -34.48 -20.39 13.89
N ALA A 2 -33.45 -19.70 13.40
CA ALA A 2 -32.07 -20.08 13.69
C ALA A 2 -31.79 -19.87 15.19
N ALA A 3 -31.21 -20.85 15.84
CA ALA A 3 -30.82 -20.75 17.26
C ALA A 3 -29.70 -19.73 17.41
N SER A 4 -29.84 -18.78 18.34
CA SER A 4 -28.72 -17.89 18.73
C SER A 4 -27.58 -18.74 19.30
N PRO A 5 -26.33 -18.44 18.94
CA PRO A 5 -25.18 -19.13 19.50
C PRO A 5 -25.15 -18.96 21.02
N ALA A 6 -24.74 -20.03 21.75
CA ALA A 6 -24.70 -20.01 23.20
C ALA A 6 -23.78 -18.89 23.72
N ALA A 7 -24.14 -18.23 24.81
CA ALA A 7 -23.43 -17.08 25.38
C ALA A 7 -21.92 -17.34 25.62
N GLY A 8 -21.51 -18.57 25.85
CA GLY A 8 -20.12 -18.98 26.00
C GLY A 8 -19.31 -18.90 24.68
N ALA A 9 -19.93 -19.30 23.55
CA ALA A 9 -19.27 -19.18 22.22
C ALA A 9 -19.07 -17.73 21.80
N GLN A 10 -20.02 -16.85 22.14
CA GLN A 10 -19.88 -15.40 21.88
C GLN A 10 -18.77 -14.75 22.73
N SER A 11 -18.57 -15.20 23.97
CA SER A 11 -17.51 -14.66 24.84
C SER A 11 -16.11 -15.08 24.38
N VAL A 12 -15.94 -16.31 23.92
CA VAL A 12 -14.65 -16.81 23.38
C VAL A 12 -14.33 -16.13 22.05
N THR A 13 -15.30 -16.01 21.15
CA THR A 13 -15.10 -15.31 19.87
C THR A 13 -14.75 -13.84 20.08
N ARG A 14 -15.36 -13.18 21.07
CA ARG A 14 -15.05 -11.79 21.42
C ARG A 14 -13.66 -11.65 22.03
N ALA A 15 -13.25 -12.56 22.92
CA ALA A 15 -11.92 -12.56 23.53
C ALA A 15 -10.82 -12.75 22.46
N ILE A 16 -11.01 -13.68 21.52
CA ILE A 16 -10.08 -13.87 20.39
C ILE A 16 -10.04 -12.62 19.50
N ALA A 17 -11.20 -12.02 19.21
CA ALA A 17 -11.26 -10.79 18.42
C ALA A 17 -10.56 -9.61 19.14
N ASP A 18 -10.73 -9.49 20.47
CA ASP A 18 -10.06 -8.46 21.26
C ASP A 18 -8.54 -8.70 21.36
N GLU A 19 -8.09 -9.94 21.41
CA GLU A 19 -6.66 -10.29 21.43
C GLU A 19 -5.98 -10.00 20.09
N VAL A 20 -6.63 -10.29 18.97
CA VAL A 20 -6.16 -9.97 17.61
C VAL A 20 -6.13 -8.46 17.36
N ARG A 21 -6.97 -7.67 18.05
CA ARG A 21 -7.03 -6.20 17.89
C ARG A 21 -6.02 -5.43 18.75
N ASN A 22 -5.47 -6.06 19.78
CA ASN A 22 -4.41 -5.49 20.61
C ASN A 22 -3.02 -5.66 20.03
N VAL A 23 -2.91 -6.01 18.73
CA VAL A 23 -1.63 -6.04 18.04
C VAL A 23 -1.09 -4.60 17.97
N PRO A 24 0.10 -4.33 18.52
CA PRO A 24 0.68 -3.00 18.44
C PRO A 24 1.02 -2.65 17.00
N PHE A 25 1.02 -1.37 16.70
CA PHE A 25 1.51 -0.87 15.41
C PHE A 25 2.98 -1.26 15.24
N PRO A 26 3.35 -1.98 14.17
CA PRO A 26 4.66 -2.62 14.08
C PRO A 26 5.76 -1.73 13.51
N PHE A 27 5.44 -0.51 13.06
CA PHE A 27 6.35 0.36 12.32
C PHE A 27 6.63 1.68 13.07
N ASN A 28 7.45 2.56 12.47
CA ASN A 28 7.89 3.81 13.11
C ASN A 28 7.24 5.09 12.54
N GLU A 29 6.21 4.97 11.72
CA GLU A 29 5.42 6.11 11.23
C GLU A 29 4.69 6.80 12.36
N SER A 30 4.40 8.10 12.19
CA SER A 30 3.85 8.94 13.23
C SER A 30 2.47 8.47 13.74
N GLU A 31 2.15 8.79 14.99
CA GLU A 31 0.81 8.55 15.55
C GLU A 31 -0.30 9.19 14.71
N ARG A 32 -0.02 10.35 14.07
CA ARG A 32 -0.95 11.00 13.16
C ARG A 32 -1.24 10.12 11.93
N SER A 33 -0.22 9.52 11.35
CA SER A 33 -0.38 8.59 10.21
C SER A 33 -1.23 7.39 10.61
N GLN A 34 -0.97 6.81 11.78
CA GLN A 34 -1.76 5.69 12.31
C GLN A 34 -3.23 6.07 12.50
N GLN A 35 -3.52 7.27 13.03
CA GLN A 35 -4.89 7.76 13.21
C GLN A 35 -5.58 8.04 11.87
N MET A 36 -4.87 8.55 10.87
CA MET A 36 -5.39 8.78 9.52
C MET A 36 -5.75 7.46 8.81
N GLN A 37 -5.01 6.39 9.10
CA GLN A 37 -5.21 5.05 8.55
C GLN A 37 -6.08 4.16 9.46
N TRP A 38 -7.08 4.73 10.14
CA TRP A 38 -8.00 4.04 11.06
C TRP A 38 -8.63 2.78 10.46
N HIS A 39 -8.80 2.74 9.14
CA HIS A 39 -9.34 1.60 8.42
C HIS A 39 -8.41 0.36 8.42
N TYR A 40 -7.18 0.51 8.89
CA TYR A 40 -6.27 -0.62 9.11
C TYR A 40 -6.51 -1.30 10.46
N ASN A 41 -6.81 -0.54 11.50
CA ASN A 41 -7.14 -1.02 12.83
C ASN A 41 -7.98 0.01 13.58
N ASN A 42 -9.30 -0.18 13.60
CA ASN A 42 -10.24 0.73 14.24
C ASN A 42 -10.42 0.40 15.72
N THR A 43 -9.79 1.17 16.58
CA THR A 43 -9.84 1.02 18.04
C THR A 43 -11.10 1.64 18.69
N GLY A 44 -12.09 2.08 17.90
CA GLY A 44 -13.33 2.69 18.39
C GLY A 44 -13.22 4.19 18.58
N ASN A 45 -12.09 4.82 18.29
CA ASN A 45 -11.82 6.24 18.46
C ASN A 45 -11.13 6.81 17.23
N ILE A 46 -11.91 7.41 16.33
CA ILE A 46 -11.40 8.05 15.12
C ILE A 46 -11.51 9.56 15.28
N PHE A 47 -10.36 10.28 15.29
CA PHE A 47 -10.33 11.74 15.44
C PHE A 47 -11.18 12.27 16.60
N ALA A 48 -11.08 11.64 17.78
CA ALA A 48 -11.87 11.95 18.97
C ALA A 48 -13.41 11.76 18.80
N GLN A 49 -13.82 11.02 17.78
CA GLN A 49 -15.21 10.60 17.60
C GLN A 49 -15.35 9.12 17.89
N THR A 50 -16.46 8.72 18.51
CA THR A 50 -16.76 7.30 18.70
C THR A 50 -17.09 6.64 17.38
N SER A 51 -16.47 5.49 17.12
CA SER A 51 -16.72 4.68 15.95
C SER A 51 -17.00 3.23 16.37
N GLN A 52 -17.51 2.41 15.45
CA GLN A 52 -17.72 1.00 15.71
C GLN A 52 -16.36 0.30 15.82
N LEU A 53 -15.98 -0.10 17.02
CA LEU A 53 -14.76 -0.88 17.25
C LEU A 53 -14.70 -2.06 16.28
N GLY A 54 -13.60 -2.14 15.54
CA GLY A 54 -13.32 -3.21 14.60
C GLY A 54 -14.10 -3.19 13.31
N ALA A 55 -14.71 -2.07 12.94
CA ALA A 55 -15.15 -1.83 11.58
C ALA A 55 -13.93 -1.38 10.74
N ASP A 56 -13.09 -2.33 10.35
CA ASP A 56 -11.81 -2.11 9.67
C ASP A 56 -11.40 -3.34 8.82
N ALA A 57 -10.28 -3.23 8.12
CA ALA A 57 -9.70 -4.29 7.28
C ALA A 57 -8.78 -5.24 8.07
N ASN A 58 -8.57 -5.04 9.37
CA ASN A 58 -7.71 -5.83 10.24
C ASN A 58 -6.27 -6.00 9.71
N VAL A 59 -5.70 -4.95 9.14
CA VAL A 59 -4.39 -4.98 8.49
C VAL A 59 -3.27 -5.27 9.49
N TYR A 60 -3.38 -4.79 10.75
CA TYR A 60 -2.36 -5.05 11.77
C TYR A 60 -2.18 -6.56 12.04
N ALA A 61 -3.27 -7.33 12.02
CA ALA A 61 -3.17 -8.79 12.14
C ALA A 61 -2.58 -9.41 10.87
N ALA A 62 -2.90 -8.89 9.68
CA ALA A 62 -2.31 -9.36 8.43
C ALA A 62 -0.78 -9.14 8.40
N TRP A 63 -0.28 -8.03 8.94
CA TRP A 63 1.15 -7.74 9.03
C TRP A 63 1.93 -8.70 9.96
N GLN A 64 1.26 -9.45 10.83
CA GLN A 64 1.90 -10.52 11.58
C GLN A 64 2.23 -11.74 10.70
N LEU A 65 1.60 -11.84 9.53
CA LEU A 65 1.79 -12.92 8.56
C LEU A 65 2.68 -12.48 7.40
N SER A 66 2.43 -11.30 6.85
CA SER A 66 3.18 -10.75 5.72
C SER A 66 2.99 -9.24 5.63
N THR A 67 4.05 -8.54 5.25
CA THR A 67 4.04 -7.10 4.95
C THR A 67 4.22 -6.82 3.45
N GLY A 68 4.22 -7.86 2.62
CA GLY A 68 4.47 -7.80 1.17
C GLY A 68 5.74 -8.57 0.78
N ASN A 69 5.95 -8.68 -0.53
CA ASN A 69 7.13 -9.35 -1.11
C ASN A 69 7.55 -8.56 -2.36
N PRO A 70 8.84 -8.15 -2.50
CA PRO A 70 9.33 -7.41 -3.66
C PRO A 70 9.26 -8.17 -5.00
N ASP A 71 9.08 -9.48 -4.97
CA ASP A 71 8.88 -10.29 -6.18
C ASP A 71 7.47 -10.13 -6.78
N VAL A 72 6.56 -9.48 -6.03
CA VAL A 72 5.18 -9.22 -6.49
C VAL A 72 5.12 -7.82 -7.10
N ILE A 73 4.74 -7.75 -8.37
CA ILE A 73 4.51 -6.49 -9.08
C ILE A 73 3.01 -6.21 -9.11
N VAL A 74 2.62 -4.99 -8.72
CA VAL A 74 1.24 -4.52 -8.76
C VAL A 74 1.14 -3.37 -9.76
N ALA A 75 0.45 -3.61 -10.88
CA ALA A 75 0.16 -2.56 -11.86
C ALA A 75 -0.97 -1.66 -11.34
N VAL A 76 -0.71 -0.37 -11.24
CA VAL A 76 -1.70 0.66 -10.91
C VAL A 76 -2.14 1.32 -12.22
N VAL A 77 -3.30 0.89 -12.71
CA VAL A 77 -3.93 1.42 -13.94
C VAL A 77 -4.79 2.61 -13.54
N ASP A 78 -4.23 3.81 -13.62
CA ASP A 78 -4.82 5.04 -13.10
C ASP A 78 -4.29 6.28 -13.85
N GLN A 79 -4.37 7.45 -13.25
CA GLN A 79 -3.90 8.73 -13.81
C GLN A 79 -2.37 8.91 -13.77
N GLY A 80 -1.62 7.86 -13.44
CA GLY A 80 -0.19 7.88 -13.22
C GLY A 80 0.18 7.93 -11.73
N VAL A 81 1.39 7.50 -11.43
CA VAL A 81 1.97 7.45 -10.08
C VAL A 81 3.20 8.33 -10.01
N LYS A 82 3.30 9.16 -8.98
CA LYS A 82 4.51 9.94 -8.69
C LYS A 82 5.62 8.99 -8.20
N TYR A 83 6.36 8.41 -9.14
CA TYR A 83 7.37 7.38 -8.90
C TYR A 83 8.54 7.86 -8.02
N ASP A 84 8.83 9.16 -8.00
CA ASP A 84 9.88 9.78 -7.18
C ASP A 84 9.38 10.27 -5.80
N HIS A 85 8.15 9.89 -5.42
CA HIS A 85 7.61 10.25 -4.10
C HIS A 85 8.44 9.59 -2.99
N GLU A 86 8.83 10.37 -1.98
CA GLU A 86 9.72 9.94 -0.89
C GLU A 86 9.26 8.67 -0.15
N ASP A 87 7.94 8.45 -0.11
CA ASP A 87 7.29 7.33 0.54
C ASP A 87 6.93 6.18 -0.42
N LEU A 88 7.27 6.28 -1.71
CA LEU A 88 6.96 5.27 -2.74
C LEU A 88 8.20 4.80 -3.51
N ALA A 89 9.16 5.69 -3.76
CA ALA A 89 10.26 5.46 -4.71
C ALA A 89 11.00 4.13 -4.49
N ALA A 90 11.21 3.70 -3.24
CA ALA A 90 11.90 2.45 -2.95
C ALA A 90 11.07 1.19 -3.28
N ASN A 91 9.75 1.33 -3.39
CA ASN A 91 8.83 0.26 -3.75
C ASN A 91 8.30 0.38 -5.20
N MET A 92 8.88 1.27 -6.00
CA MET A 92 8.57 1.26 -7.43
C MET A 92 9.20 0.06 -8.12
N TRP A 93 8.48 -0.49 -9.10
CA TRP A 93 9.05 -1.38 -10.09
C TRP A 93 9.95 -0.58 -11.01
N VAL A 94 11.04 -1.18 -11.45
CA VAL A 94 11.99 -0.56 -12.38
C VAL A 94 12.30 -1.55 -13.49
N ASN A 95 12.12 -1.11 -14.75
CA ASN A 95 12.67 -1.79 -15.90
C ASN A 95 14.15 -1.42 -16.03
N GLU A 96 15.01 -2.29 -15.55
CA GLU A 96 16.46 -2.05 -15.54
C GLU A 96 17.07 -2.00 -16.95
N ALA A 97 16.47 -2.64 -17.93
CA ALA A 97 16.93 -2.59 -19.31
C ALA A 97 16.72 -1.18 -19.88
N GLU A 98 15.54 -0.62 -19.69
CA GLU A 98 15.20 0.74 -20.13
C GLU A 98 15.95 1.81 -19.32
N LEU A 99 16.07 1.63 -17.99
CA LEU A 99 16.79 2.59 -17.13
C LEU A 99 18.27 2.75 -17.54
N ASN A 100 18.91 1.65 -17.94
CA ASN A 100 20.33 1.63 -18.32
C ASN A 100 20.52 1.61 -19.84
N GLY A 101 19.44 1.67 -20.60
CA GLY A 101 19.39 1.59 -22.04
C GLY A 101 19.63 2.91 -22.78
N THR A 102 19.19 2.96 -24.02
CA THR A 102 19.34 4.11 -24.92
C THR A 102 18.03 4.88 -24.97
N PRO A 103 17.96 6.15 -24.54
CA PRO A 103 16.72 6.92 -24.60
C PRO A 103 16.06 6.89 -25.99
N GLY A 104 14.76 6.59 -26.03
CA GLY A 104 13.98 6.48 -27.25
C GLY A 104 14.11 5.13 -27.99
N VAL A 105 14.69 4.14 -27.34
CA VAL A 105 14.81 2.77 -27.85
C VAL A 105 14.13 1.81 -26.89
N ASP A 106 13.44 0.81 -27.39
CA ASP A 106 12.93 -0.33 -26.64
C ASP A 106 14.08 -1.34 -26.46
N ASP A 107 14.81 -1.23 -25.34
CA ASP A 107 16.05 -1.96 -25.10
C ASP A 107 15.80 -3.42 -24.69
N ASP A 108 14.62 -3.79 -24.17
CA ASP A 108 14.26 -5.16 -23.82
C ASP A 108 13.36 -5.86 -24.85
N GLY A 109 12.88 -5.13 -25.85
CA GLY A 109 12.07 -5.67 -26.95
C GLY A 109 10.64 -6.03 -26.53
N ASN A 110 10.12 -5.40 -25.46
CA ASN A 110 8.78 -5.68 -24.93
C ASN A 110 7.66 -4.91 -25.67
N GLY A 111 8.01 -3.98 -26.53
CA GLY A 111 7.12 -3.14 -27.33
C GLY A 111 6.81 -1.78 -26.70
N TYR A 112 7.44 -1.43 -25.57
CA TYR A 112 7.21 -0.17 -24.85
C TYR A 112 8.52 0.57 -24.65
N VAL A 113 8.71 1.66 -25.38
CA VAL A 113 9.92 2.48 -25.34
C VAL A 113 9.99 3.28 -24.03
N ASP A 114 11.15 3.24 -23.36
CA ASP A 114 11.46 4.00 -22.13
C ASP A 114 10.46 3.73 -20.99
N ASP A 115 9.92 2.51 -20.83
CA ASP A 115 8.94 2.15 -19.81
C ASP A 115 9.57 1.91 -18.43
N ILE A 116 10.48 2.77 -18.01
CA ILE A 116 11.34 2.63 -16.81
C ILE A 116 10.54 2.33 -15.53
N TYR A 117 9.45 3.04 -15.26
CA TYR A 117 8.58 2.85 -14.08
C TYR A 117 7.16 2.40 -14.44
N GLY A 118 6.95 2.02 -15.70
CA GLY A 118 5.68 1.68 -16.31
C GLY A 118 5.43 2.50 -17.58
N TYR A 119 4.18 2.56 -18.04
CA TYR A 119 3.88 3.13 -19.35
C TYR A 119 2.57 3.91 -19.38
N ASN A 120 2.59 5.07 -20.04
CA ASN A 120 1.43 5.90 -20.28
C ASN A 120 0.70 5.45 -21.54
N PHE A 121 -0.29 4.60 -21.41
CA PHE A 121 -1.07 4.02 -22.51
C PHE A 121 -1.94 5.04 -23.26
N THR A 122 -2.23 6.19 -22.66
CA THR A 122 -3.03 7.23 -23.32
C THR A 122 -2.20 8.09 -24.25
N LYS A 123 -0.91 8.24 -23.98
CA LYS A 123 0.04 8.99 -24.79
C LYS A 123 1.03 8.11 -25.56
N GLU A 124 0.96 6.80 -25.32
CA GLU A 124 1.88 5.82 -25.93
C GLU A 124 3.36 6.16 -25.68
N THR A 125 3.72 6.41 -24.41
CA THR A 125 5.08 6.81 -24.00
C THR A 125 5.43 6.30 -22.60
N GLY A 126 6.72 6.06 -22.34
CA GLY A 126 7.25 5.82 -20.99
C GLY A 126 7.24 7.05 -20.09
N GLU A 127 6.96 8.25 -20.63
CA GLU A 127 6.82 9.46 -19.82
C GLU A 127 5.52 9.44 -19.04
N LEU A 128 5.62 9.29 -17.71
CA LEU A 128 4.48 9.21 -16.81
C LEU A 128 4.00 10.60 -16.41
N ASP A 129 2.69 10.84 -16.50
CA ASP A 129 2.08 12.06 -16.00
C ASP A 129 1.80 11.95 -14.49
N PHE A 130 2.20 12.96 -13.75
CA PHE A 130 1.75 13.17 -12.39
C PHE A 130 1.79 14.67 -12.05
N SER A 131 0.75 15.14 -11.42
CA SER A 131 0.65 16.53 -10.97
C SER A 131 -0.24 16.61 -9.74
N ALA A 132 -0.31 17.78 -9.11
CA ALA A 132 -1.23 18.01 -7.99
C ALA A 132 -2.71 17.77 -8.37
N ALA A 133 -3.06 17.84 -9.65
CA ALA A 133 -4.40 17.53 -10.17
C ALA A 133 -4.59 16.04 -10.49
N LEU A 134 -3.50 15.26 -10.57
CA LEU A 134 -3.48 13.84 -10.96
C LEU A 134 -2.90 13.01 -9.81
N MET A 135 -3.46 13.16 -8.60
CA MET A 135 -2.92 12.51 -7.40
C MET A 135 -3.58 11.17 -7.07
N HIS A 136 -4.65 10.79 -7.75
CA HIS A 136 -5.41 9.61 -7.40
C HIS A 136 -4.56 8.34 -7.51
N GLY A 137 -3.89 8.10 -8.62
CA GLY A 137 -3.02 6.93 -8.80
C GLY A 137 -1.87 6.88 -7.78
N THR A 138 -1.27 8.04 -7.42
CA THR A 138 -0.26 8.12 -6.36
C THR A 138 -0.84 7.73 -5.00
N HIS A 139 -2.06 8.17 -4.67
CA HIS A 139 -2.74 7.80 -3.43
C HIS A 139 -3.08 6.30 -3.38
N VAL A 140 -3.55 5.74 -4.50
CA VAL A 140 -3.82 4.29 -4.64
C VAL A 140 -2.51 3.51 -4.44
N ALA A 141 -1.43 3.89 -5.12
CA ALA A 141 -0.11 3.29 -4.95
C ALA A 141 0.38 3.36 -3.49
N GLY A 142 0.18 4.50 -2.81
CA GLY A 142 0.50 4.67 -1.39
C GLY A 142 -0.28 3.73 -0.48
N THR A 143 -1.57 3.54 -0.73
CA THR A 143 -2.39 2.57 0.01
C THR A 143 -1.87 1.13 -0.16
N ILE A 144 -1.37 0.79 -1.34
CA ILE A 144 -0.83 -0.53 -1.64
C ILE A 144 0.56 -0.70 -1.02
N ALA A 145 1.50 0.24 -1.29
CA ALA A 145 2.92 0.02 -1.10
C ALA A 145 3.72 1.25 -0.63
N ALA A 146 3.11 2.23 0.05
CA ALA A 146 3.93 3.22 0.77
C ALA A 146 4.91 2.49 1.68
N VAL A 147 6.15 2.98 1.75
CA VAL A 147 7.26 2.28 2.41
C VAL A 147 7.05 2.25 3.91
N ASN A 148 6.77 1.10 4.47
CA ASN A 148 6.61 0.95 5.92
C ASN A 148 7.95 1.09 6.64
N ASN A 149 7.89 1.53 7.90
CA ASN A 149 9.04 1.62 8.79
C ASN A 149 10.15 2.57 8.28
N ASN A 150 9.77 3.63 7.58
CA ASN A 150 10.70 4.67 7.10
C ASN A 150 10.57 5.99 7.87
N GLY A 151 9.59 6.11 8.77
CA GLY A 151 9.31 7.31 9.56
C GLY A 151 8.71 8.45 8.77
N VAL A 152 8.27 8.22 7.54
CA VAL A 152 7.74 9.21 6.59
C VAL A 152 6.32 8.81 6.16
N GLY A 153 5.45 9.79 5.93
CA GLY A 153 4.17 9.61 5.28
C GLY A 153 3.23 8.61 5.96
N VAL A 154 2.88 7.54 5.27
CA VAL A 154 1.86 6.56 5.66
C VAL A 154 2.39 5.12 5.48
N CYS A 155 1.62 4.12 5.94
CA CYS A 155 1.92 2.72 5.65
C CYS A 155 1.15 2.21 4.44
N GLY A 156 1.81 1.49 3.56
CA GLY A 156 1.17 0.65 2.56
C GLY A 156 0.76 -0.71 3.15
N ILE A 157 -0.36 -1.28 2.71
CA ILE A 157 -0.80 -2.62 3.16
C ILE A 157 0.29 -3.66 2.87
N ALA A 158 0.96 -3.53 1.74
CA ALA A 158 2.06 -4.39 1.32
C ALA A 158 3.38 -3.60 1.15
N GLY A 159 3.58 -2.55 1.97
CA GLY A 159 4.72 -1.63 1.91
C GLY A 159 6.05 -2.20 2.41
N GLY A 160 6.07 -3.46 2.85
CA GLY A 160 7.25 -4.15 3.37
C GLY A 160 7.51 -3.86 4.85
N SER A 161 8.72 -4.17 5.31
CA SER A 161 9.22 -3.89 6.68
C SER A 161 10.38 -2.89 6.67
N GLY A 162 10.54 -2.16 5.58
CA GLY A 162 11.59 -1.19 5.32
C GLY A 162 11.75 -0.93 3.83
N ARG A 163 12.70 -0.11 3.45
CA ARG A 163 12.90 0.32 2.07
C ARG A 163 13.11 -0.86 1.13
N GLY A 164 12.30 -0.92 0.08
CA GLY A 164 12.39 -1.90 -1.00
C GLY A 164 11.89 -3.32 -0.64
N ALA A 165 11.39 -3.53 0.58
CA ALA A 165 10.89 -4.83 1.03
C ALA A 165 9.41 -5.08 0.71
N GLY A 166 8.68 -4.06 0.23
CA GLY A 166 7.28 -4.16 -0.17
C GLY A 166 7.09 -4.70 -1.57
N VAL A 167 5.84 -4.87 -1.98
CA VAL A 167 5.50 -5.14 -3.37
C VAL A 167 5.98 -4.01 -4.27
N LYS A 168 6.20 -4.29 -5.54
CA LYS A 168 6.65 -3.29 -6.51
C LYS A 168 5.48 -2.70 -7.28
N ILE A 169 5.41 -1.37 -7.34
CA ILE A 169 4.37 -0.64 -8.06
C ILE A 169 4.84 -0.33 -9.48
N MET A 170 4.08 -0.75 -10.47
CA MET A 170 4.20 -0.34 -11.87
C MET A 170 3.09 0.65 -12.18
N SER A 171 3.41 1.79 -12.77
CA SER A 171 2.43 2.80 -13.19
C SER A 171 1.92 2.50 -14.60
N CYS A 172 0.60 2.46 -14.77
CA CYS A 172 -0.04 2.19 -16.08
C CYS A 172 -1.14 3.20 -16.38
#